data_a0fbddcb1cef15f050a5d3458d365d66
#
_entry.id   a0fbddcb1cef15f050a5d3458d365d66
#
_cell.length_a   1.000
_cell.length_b   1.000
_cell.length_c   1.000
_cell.angle_alpha   90.00
_cell.angle_beta   90.00
_cell.angle_gamma   90.00
#
_symmetry.space_group_name_H-M   'P 1'
#
loop_
_entity.id
_entity.type
_entity.pdbx_description
1 polymer ?
#
loop_
_entity_poly.entity_id
_entity_poly.type
_entity_poly.pdbx_seq_one_letter_code
_entity_poly.pdbx_strand_id
1 'polypeptide(L)'
;YSQDDRIVVQHYLEHLEIAKLVDRQIGQLSGGQLKRVLIARALVSEPQILLLDEPTAGVDAHSSSQIYELLKELNQSITIIIVTHDTMAVSSYLKSIACINQTLYYHGDPNLSSELIMSVYGCPVELIAHGVPHRVLGQHEQGGLRC
;
A
#
# COMPACT_ATOMS: atom_id res chain seq x y z
N TYR A 1 -23.27 -15.99 15.17
CA TYR A 1 -22.47 -14.82 15.57
C TYR A 1 -23.02 -14.31 16.90
N SER A 2 -22.16 -14.02 17.87
CA SER A 2 -22.50 -13.45 19.14
C SER A 2 -22.91 -11.98 19.00
N GLN A 3 -23.40 -11.37 20.09
CA GLN A 3 -23.67 -9.93 20.12
C GLN A 3 -22.36 -9.14 20.06
N ASP A 4 -21.29 -9.65 20.68
CA ASP A 4 -19.95 -9.06 20.66
C ASP A 4 -19.35 -9.06 19.25
N ASP A 5 -19.50 -10.14 18.47
CA ASP A 5 -19.05 -10.19 17.07
C ASP A 5 -19.70 -9.09 16.22
N ARG A 6 -20.98 -8.81 16.47
CA ARG A 6 -21.70 -7.75 15.74
C ARG A 6 -21.20 -6.36 16.09
N ILE A 7 -20.83 -6.13 17.35
CA ILE A 7 -20.27 -4.85 17.81
C ILE A 7 -18.92 -4.62 17.12
N VAL A 8 -18.04 -5.62 17.09
CA VAL A 8 -16.73 -5.54 16.42
C VAL A 8 -16.90 -5.27 14.91
N VAL A 9 -17.78 -6.00 14.25
CA VAL A 9 -18.08 -5.78 12.83
C VAL A 9 -18.56 -4.36 12.58
N GLN A 10 -19.56 -3.89 13.37
CA GLN A 10 -20.11 -2.54 13.22
C GLN A 10 -19.03 -1.47 13.40
N HIS A 11 -18.17 -1.63 14.41
CA HIS A 11 -17.05 -0.72 14.64
C HIS A 11 -16.16 -0.58 13.39
N TYR A 12 -15.72 -1.69 12.77
CA TYR A 12 -14.88 -1.61 11.58
C TYR A 12 -15.61 -1.12 10.34
N LEU A 13 -16.91 -1.40 10.19
CA LEU A 13 -17.72 -0.85 9.10
C LEU A 13 -17.81 0.69 9.18
N GLU A 14 -17.94 1.24 10.38
CA GLU A 14 -17.98 2.69 10.60
C GLU A 14 -16.59 3.31 10.42
N HIS A 15 -15.57 2.73 11.03
CA HIS A 15 -14.19 3.21 10.95
C HIS A 15 -13.65 3.24 9.49
N LEU A 16 -14.06 2.28 8.69
CA LEU A 16 -13.68 2.18 7.26
C LEU A 16 -14.66 2.92 6.33
N GLU A 17 -15.65 3.63 6.87
CA GLU A 17 -16.66 4.41 6.14
C GLU A 17 -17.49 3.58 5.13
N ILE A 18 -17.70 2.31 5.43
CA ILE A 18 -18.46 1.38 4.58
C ILE A 18 -19.77 0.89 5.19
N ALA A 19 -20.17 1.41 6.35
CA ALA A 19 -21.43 1.01 7.02
C ALA A 19 -22.66 1.17 6.12
N LYS A 20 -22.68 2.17 5.23
CA LYS A 20 -23.78 2.40 4.26
C LYS A 20 -23.84 1.38 3.14
N LEU A 21 -22.85 0.49 3.03
CA LEU A 21 -22.72 -0.48 1.95
C LEU A 21 -23.14 -1.90 2.35
N VAL A 22 -23.59 -2.10 3.61
CA VAL A 22 -23.89 -3.43 4.20
C VAL A 22 -24.87 -4.24 3.36
N ASP A 23 -25.90 -3.59 2.78
CA ASP A 23 -26.90 -4.27 1.98
C ASP A 23 -26.55 -4.38 0.48
N ARG A 24 -25.37 -3.88 0.07
CA ARG A 24 -24.94 -3.96 -1.33
C ARG A 24 -24.26 -5.27 -1.63
N GLN A 25 -24.52 -5.77 -2.83
CA GLN A 25 -23.77 -6.92 -3.36
C GLN A 25 -22.33 -6.49 -3.69
N ILE A 26 -21.38 -7.40 -3.50
CA ILE A 26 -19.94 -7.15 -3.76
C ILE A 26 -19.69 -6.62 -5.18
N GLY A 27 -20.39 -7.14 -6.18
CA GLY A 27 -20.28 -6.69 -7.58
C GLY A 27 -20.80 -5.26 -7.85
N GLN A 28 -21.45 -4.62 -6.89
CA GLN A 28 -21.93 -3.23 -6.98
C GLN A 28 -20.98 -2.23 -6.30
N LEU A 29 -19.89 -2.70 -5.70
CA LEU A 29 -18.92 -1.88 -5.02
C LEU A 29 -17.89 -1.34 -6.01
N SER A 30 -17.47 -0.08 -5.82
CA SER A 30 -16.27 0.43 -6.51
C SER A 30 -15.02 -0.31 -6.04
N GLY A 31 -13.91 -0.20 -6.81
CA GLY A 31 -12.64 -0.82 -6.44
C GLY A 31 -12.18 -0.41 -5.03
N GLY A 32 -12.21 0.89 -4.72
CA GLY A 32 -11.85 1.39 -3.38
C GLY A 32 -12.78 0.89 -2.27
N GLN A 33 -14.09 0.84 -2.52
CA GLN A 33 -15.06 0.28 -1.58
C GLN A 33 -14.82 -1.20 -1.32
N LEU A 34 -14.54 -1.98 -2.36
CA LEU A 34 -14.21 -3.40 -2.22
C LEU A 34 -12.93 -3.59 -1.40
N LYS A 35 -11.88 -2.80 -1.64
CA LYS A 35 -10.64 -2.88 -0.86
C LYS A 35 -10.89 -2.59 0.61
N ARG A 36 -11.69 -1.56 0.95
CA ARG A 36 -12.07 -1.25 2.34
C ARG A 36 -12.85 -2.42 2.99
N VAL A 37 -13.75 -3.08 2.27
CA VAL A 37 -14.47 -4.28 2.76
C VAL A 37 -13.51 -5.43 3.04
N LEU A 38 -12.52 -5.67 2.17
CA LEU A 38 -11.51 -6.72 2.38
C LEU A 38 -10.62 -6.43 3.59
N ILE A 39 -10.25 -5.16 3.80
CA ILE A 39 -9.51 -4.72 4.99
C ILE A 39 -10.38 -4.90 6.24
N ALA A 40 -11.64 -4.47 6.23
CA ALA A 40 -12.58 -4.68 7.34
C ALA A 40 -12.68 -6.16 7.74
N ARG A 41 -12.84 -7.03 6.75
CA ARG A 41 -12.90 -8.48 6.97
C ARG A 41 -11.65 -9.03 7.68
N ALA A 42 -10.48 -8.52 7.34
CA ALA A 42 -9.24 -8.94 7.98
C ALA A 42 -9.12 -8.38 9.42
N LEU A 43 -9.63 -7.18 9.67
CA LEU A 43 -9.55 -6.51 10.97
C LEU A 43 -10.53 -7.07 12.01
N VAL A 44 -11.66 -7.64 11.61
CA VAL A 44 -12.65 -8.24 12.53
C VAL A 44 -12.06 -9.36 13.41
N SER A 45 -10.97 -9.99 12.98
CA SER A 45 -10.23 -10.97 13.78
C SER A 45 -9.24 -10.33 14.78
N GLU A 46 -9.21 -9.02 14.88
CA GLU A 46 -8.31 -8.23 15.75
C GLU A 46 -6.84 -8.67 15.65
N PRO A 47 -6.25 -8.68 14.43
CA PRO A 47 -4.91 -9.18 14.21
C PRO A 47 -3.86 -8.25 14.80
N GLN A 48 -2.74 -8.79 15.26
CA GLN A 48 -1.55 -8.00 15.62
C GLN A 48 -0.72 -7.61 14.39
N ILE A 49 -0.83 -8.39 13.31
CA ILE A 49 -0.13 -8.17 12.04
C ILE A 49 -1.13 -8.29 10.89
N LEU A 50 -1.17 -7.29 10.03
CA LEU A 50 -1.97 -7.25 8.81
C LEU A 50 -1.05 -7.33 7.59
N LEU A 51 -1.24 -8.35 6.76
CA LEU A 51 -0.50 -8.53 5.51
C LEU A 51 -1.40 -8.12 4.34
N LEU A 52 -0.92 -7.20 3.51
CA LEU A 52 -1.65 -6.67 2.36
C LEU A 52 -0.83 -6.87 1.09
N ASP A 53 -1.43 -7.53 0.12
CA ASP A 53 -0.86 -7.70 -1.22
C ASP A 53 -1.62 -6.81 -2.20
N GLU A 54 -0.89 -5.84 -2.79
CA GLU A 54 -1.41 -4.86 -3.74
C GLU A 54 -2.73 -4.20 -3.26
N PRO A 55 -2.76 -3.53 -2.09
CA PRO A 55 -4.02 -3.06 -1.49
C PRO A 55 -4.74 -2.01 -2.34
N THR A 56 -4.05 -1.32 -3.24
CA THR A 56 -4.60 -0.26 -4.09
C THR A 56 -4.63 -0.61 -5.58
N ALA A 57 -4.28 -1.86 -5.96
CA ALA A 57 -4.33 -2.28 -7.34
C ALA A 57 -5.74 -2.14 -7.94
N GLY A 58 -5.84 -1.47 -9.09
CA GLY A 58 -7.12 -1.22 -9.78
C GLY A 58 -8.01 -0.14 -9.14
N VAL A 59 -7.43 0.67 -8.27
CA VAL A 59 -8.11 1.79 -7.59
C VAL A 59 -7.57 3.11 -8.15
N ASP A 60 -8.43 4.12 -8.28
CA ASP A 60 -8.01 5.47 -8.69
C ASP A 60 -7.11 6.14 -7.64
N ALA A 61 -6.33 7.15 -8.05
CA ALA A 61 -5.33 7.79 -7.20
C ALA A 61 -5.92 8.42 -5.93
N HIS A 62 -7.13 9.00 -6.01
CA HIS A 62 -7.78 9.62 -4.85
C HIS A 62 -8.18 8.56 -3.82
N SER A 63 -8.85 7.50 -4.27
CA SER A 63 -9.24 6.37 -3.41
C SER A 63 -8.03 5.62 -2.86
N SER A 64 -6.93 5.53 -3.62
CA SER A 64 -5.67 4.94 -3.16
C SER A 64 -5.06 5.72 -2.01
N SER A 65 -4.98 7.07 -2.11
CA SER A 65 -4.50 7.92 -1.02
C SER A 65 -5.33 7.74 0.25
N GLN A 66 -6.66 7.68 0.14
CA GLN A 66 -7.54 7.45 1.28
C GLN A 66 -7.31 6.08 1.95
N ILE A 67 -7.01 5.03 1.16
CA ILE A 67 -6.68 3.71 1.70
C ILE A 67 -5.35 3.79 2.47
N TYR A 68 -4.33 4.47 1.95
CA TYR A 68 -3.05 4.61 2.65
C TYR A 68 -3.15 5.45 3.93
N GLU A 69 -3.95 6.52 3.95
CA GLU A 69 -4.24 7.29 5.15
C GLU A 69 -4.87 6.41 6.23
N LEU A 70 -5.89 5.64 5.86
CA LEU A 70 -6.52 4.68 6.75
C LEU A 70 -5.53 3.64 7.29
N LEU A 71 -4.67 3.07 6.44
CA LEU A 71 -3.64 2.11 6.86
C LEU A 71 -2.62 2.75 7.80
N LYS A 72 -2.29 4.04 7.62
CA LYS A 72 -1.42 4.79 8.52
C LYS A 72 -2.05 4.97 9.91
N GLU A 73 -3.34 5.23 9.99
CA GLU A 73 -4.06 5.31 11.26
C GLU A 73 -4.07 3.94 11.96
N LEU A 74 -4.44 2.88 11.27
CA LEU A 74 -4.43 1.51 11.79
C LEU A 74 -3.04 1.07 12.26
N ASN A 75 -1.97 1.53 11.61
CA ASN A 75 -0.58 1.21 11.99
C ASN A 75 -0.14 1.82 13.33
N GLN A 76 -0.98 2.60 14.00
CA GLN A 76 -0.74 3.04 15.37
C GLN A 76 -0.95 1.90 16.38
N SER A 77 -1.81 0.95 16.07
CA SER A 77 -2.20 -0.16 16.96
C SER A 77 -1.78 -1.54 16.47
N ILE A 78 -1.62 -1.73 15.15
CA ILE A 78 -1.24 -3.01 14.56
C ILE A 78 -0.03 -2.86 13.63
N THR A 79 0.73 -3.95 13.45
CA THR A 79 1.81 -3.98 12.46
C THR A 79 1.22 -4.22 11.08
N ILE A 80 1.56 -3.37 10.09
CA ILE A 80 1.09 -3.54 8.71
C ILE A 80 2.28 -3.79 7.80
N ILE A 81 2.21 -4.85 7.01
CA ILE A 81 3.18 -5.19 5.96
C ILE A 81 2.45 -5.13 4.63
N ILE A 82 2.97 -4.31 3.71
CA ILE A 82 2.40 -4.11 2.38
C ILE A 82 3.38 -4.64 1.34
N VAL A 83 2.91 -5.51 0.46
CA VAL A 83 3.62 -5.88 -0.77
C VAL A 83 3.02 -5.07 -1.91
N THR A 84 3.86 -4.32 -2.64
CA THR A 84 3.41 -3.51 -3.77
C THR A 84 4.56 -3.20 -4.72
N HIS A 85 4.25 -2.98 -5.98
CA HIS A 85 5.17 -2.45 -6.97
C HIS A 85 5.04 -0.93 -7.16
N ASP A 86 4.01 -0.30 -6.60
CA ASP A 86 3.81 1.15 -6.62
C ASP A 86 4.53 1.83 -5.46
N THR A 87 5.85 1.93 -5.59
CA THR A 87 6.71 2.51 -4.55
C THR A 87 6.56 4.02 -4.38
N MET A 88 5.99 4.73 -5.37
CA MET A 88 5.85 6.20 -5.33
C MET A 88 4.65 6.64 -4.50
N ALA A 89 3.50 6.00 -4.69
CA ALA A 89 2.30 6.33 -3.94
C ALA A 89 2.43 6.00 -2.44
N VAL A 90 3.28 5.04 -2.11
CA VAL A 90 3.40 4.48 -0.75
C VAL A 90 4.46 5.16 0.10
N SER A 91 5.50 5.77 -0.51
CA SER A 91 6.69 6.25 0.21
C SER A 91 6.40 7.22 1.37
N SER A 92 5.39 8.08 1.23
CA SER A 92 5.01 9.06 2.27
C SER A 92 4.26 8.46 3.47
N TYR A 93 3.84 7.21 3.38
CA TYR A 93 3.06 6.51 4.41
C TYR A 93 3.85 5.43 5.14
N LEU A 94 5.03 5.06 4.64
CA LEU A 94 5.83 3.95 5.16
C LEU A 94 6.81 4.41 6.25
N LYS A 95 7.10 3.50 7.19
CA LYS A 95 8.16 3.65 8.19
C LYS A 95 9.49 3.05 7.72
N SER A 96 9.42 2.01 6.91
CA SER A 96 10.59 1.31 6.37
C SER A 96 10.23 0.55 5.09
N ILE A 97 11.23 0.27 4.28
CA ILE A 97 11.08 -0.44 3.01
C ILE A 97 12.03 -1.64 2.99
N ALA A 98 11.53 -2.74 2.43
CA ALA A 98 12.34 -3.89 2.07
C ALA A 98 12.14 -4.16 0.58
N CYS A 99 13.23 -4.13 -0.20
CA CYS A 99 13.22 -4.45 -1.62
C CYS A 99 13.65 -5.91 -1.82
N ILE A 100 12.95 -6.64 -2.67
CA ILE A 100 13.24 -8.04 -2.99
C ILE A 100 13.53 -8.15 -4.49
N ASN A 101 14.75 -8.59 -4.80
CA ASN A 101 15.17 -9.00 -6.13
C ASN A 101 16.17 -10.14 -5.98
N GLN A 102 15.71 -11.40 -5.94
CA GLN A 102 16.47 -12.61 -5.57
C GLN A 102 17.07 -12.53 -4.15
N THR A 103 17.47 -11.36 -3.70
CA THR A 103 18.01 -11.06 -2.36
C THR A 103 17.12 -10.00 -1.70
N LEU A 104 17.02 -10.06 -0.38
CA LEU A 104 16.31 -9.07 0.43
C LEU A 104 17.25 -7.92 0.79
N TYR A 105 16.84 -6.69 0.45
CA TYR A 105 17.50 -5.45 0.85
C TYR A 105 16.56 -4.69 1.81
N TYR A 106 16.90 -4.65 3.09
CA TYR A 106 16.11 -3.93 4.10
C TYR A 106 16.63 -2.51 4.30
N HIS A 107 15.72 -1.54 4.33
CA HIS A 107 16.01 -0.14 4.56
C HIS A 107 15.13 0.37 5.69
N GLY A 108 15.76 0.85 6.76
CA GLY A 108 15.08 1.47 7.90
C GLY A 108 14.49 2.85 7.59
N ASP A 109 14.85 3.44 6.43
CA ASP A 109 14.35 4.74 5.97
C ASP A 109 13.41 4.51 4.76
N PRO A 110 12.23 5.17 4.71
CA PRO A 110 11.33 5.10 3.57
C PRO A 110 11.86 5.84 2.32
N ASN A 111 12.92 6.62 2.44
CA ASN A 111 13.52 7.33 1.32
C ASN A 111 14.31 6.36 0.42
N LEU A 112 13.80 6.12 -0.75
CA LEU A 112 14.49 5.34 -1.79
C LEU A 112 15.55 6.22 -2.47
N SER A 113 16.82 6.07 -2.11
CA SER A 113 17.91 6.75 -2.82
C SER A 113 18.13 6.13 -4.20
N SER A 114 18.65 6.94 -5.15
CA SER A 114 19.03 6.44 -6.48
C SER A 114 20.07 5.32 -6.41
N GLU A 115 21.00 5.41 -5.44
CA GLU A 115 22.04 4.40 -5.19
C GLU A 115 21.43 3.05 -4.79
N LEU A 116 20.39 3.10 -3.96
CA LEU A 116 19.66 1.93 -3.53
C LEU A 116 18.95 1.25 -4.69
N ILE A 117 18.23 2.04 -5.50
CA ILE A 117 17.51 1.53 -6.66
C ILE A 117 18.51 0.91 -7.65
N MET A 118 19.66 1.54 -7.85
CA MET A 118 20.75 1.00 -8.67
C MET A 118 21.25 -0.34 -8.13
N SER A 119 21.43 -0.47 -6.81
CA SER A 119 21.91 -1.73 -6.19
C SER A 119 20.91 -2.88 -6.28
N VAL A 120 19.61 -2.57 -6.26
CA VAL A 120 18.54 -3.59 -6.29
C VAL A 120 18.19 -4.01 -7.71
N TYR A 121 18.10 -3.04 -8.63
CA TYR A 121 17.55 -3.27 -9.98
C TYR A 121 18.63 -3.22 -11.09
N GLY A 122 19.85 -2.75 -10.77
CA GLY A 122 20.94 -2.66 -11.73
C GLY A 122 20.76 -1.55 -12.78
N CYS A 123 19.75 -0.71 -12.66
CA CYS A 123 19.43 0.34 -13.61
C CYS A 123 19.52 1.72 -12.95
N PRO A 124 20.15 2.73 -13.60
CA PRO A 124 20.14 4.10 -13.12
C PRO A 124 18.71 4.66 -13.22
N VAL A 125 18.21 5.18 -12.11
CA VAL A 125 16.91 5.84 -12.04
C VAL A 125 17.10 7.23 -11.46
N GLU A 126 16.73 8.26 -12.21
CA GLU A 126 16.69 9.63 -11.72
C GLU A 126 15.31 9.96 -11.12
N LEU A 127 15.32 10.50 -9.91
CA LEU A 127 14.12 11.02 -9.27
C LEU A 127 13.94 12.48 -9.68
N ILE A 128 12.96 12.76 -10.53
CA ILE A 128 12.63 14.13 -10.93
C ILE A 128 11.48 14.62 -10.06
N ALA A 129 11.74 15.70 -9.30
CA ALA A 129 10.74 16.34 -8.47
C ALA A 129 10.17 17.60 -9.20
N HIS A 130 8.97 17.49 -9.72
CA HIS A 130 8.20 18.63 -10.24
C HIS A 130 6.95 18.86 -9.37
N GLY A 131 7.17 19.19 -8.09
CA GLY A 131 6.04 19.35 -7.15
C GLY A 131 5.35 18.02 -6.74
N VAL A 132 5.27 17.06 -7.66
CA VAL A 132 4.92 15.65 -7.40
C VAL A 132 6.10 14.81 -7.90
N PRO A 133 6.81 14.08 -7.04
CA PRO A 133 7.93 13.26 -7.46
C PRO A 133 7.47 12.17 -8.44
N HIS A 134 8.06 12.12 -9.60
CA HIS A 134 7.89 11.01 -10.53
C HIS A 134 9.26 10.51 -11.03
N ARG A 135 9.33 9.26 -11.41
CA ARG A 135 10.57 8.62 -11.88
C ARG A 135 10.64 8.67 -13.40
N VAL A 136 11.80 9.04 -13.92
CA VAL A 136 12.14 8.91 -15.33
C VAL A 136 13.37 7.99 -15.41
N LEU A 137 13.32 7.02 -16.30
CA LEU A 137 14.48 6.20 -16.61
C LEU A 137 15.55 7.09 -17.25
N GLY A 138 16.77 7.10 -16.70
CA GLY A 138 17.89 7.82 -17.28
C GLY A 138 18.19 7.31 -18.69
N GLN A 139 18.69 8.19 -19.58
CA GLN A 139 19.15 7.76 -20.90
C GLN A 139 20.35 6.83 -20.75
N HIS A 140 20.24 5.62 -21.28
CA HIS A 140 21.36 4.70 -21.38
C HIS A 140 22.35 5.23 -22.40
N GLU A 141 23.56 5.57 -21.99
CA GLU A 141 24.67 5.62 -22.92
C GLU A 141 24.80 4.22 -23.55
N GLN A 142 24.94 4.18 -24.89
CA GLN A 142 24.98 2.95 -25.69
C GLN A 142 26.17 2.06 -25.28
N GLY A 143 25.92 1.22 -24.29
CA GLY A 143 26.91 0.30 -23.71
C GLY A 143 26.21 -0.81 -22.92
N GLY A 144 25.52 -1.69 -23.60
CA GLY A 144 25.50 -3.13 -23.30
C GLY A 144 24.82 -3.67 -22.06
N LEU A 145 23.99 -2.95 -21.31
CA LEU A 145 23.17 -3.53 -20.24
C LEU A 145 21.69 -3.41 -20.63
N ARG A 146 21.07 -4.56 -20.91
CA ARG A 146 19.60 -4.66 -21.09
C ARG A 146 18.95 -4.69 -19.70
N CYS A 147 18.18 -3.68 -19.40
CA CYS A 147 17.16 -3.73 -18.34
C CYS A 147 15.89 -4.36 -18.85
#